data_de6f3c77860690acabd968ff418d8900
#
_entry.id   de6f3c77860690acabd968ff418d8900
#
_cell.length_a   1.000
_cell.length_b   1.000
_cell.length_c   1.000
_cell.angle_alpha   90.00
_cell.angle_beta   90.00
_cell.angle_gamma   90.00
#
_symmetry.space_group_name_H-M   'P 1'
#
loop_
_entity.id
_entity.type
_entity.pdbx_description
1 polymer ?
#
loop_
_entity_poly.entity_id
_entity_poly.type
_entity_poly.pdbx_seq_one_letter_code
_entity_poly.pdbx_strand_id
1 'polypeptide(L)'
;MRQYEMLELEWKGAKPEGSWVDIDLAGEFSCDGIITKVKGFYGGDGIYKIRFLPERSGHYTWRIKGIIEEEGEAFCEKAAPAEEGSGKAAFEGTGHGMVRTRGMHFVYEDGSRYTPVGTTVYALAHQPRPLIEQSMETLSRSPYNKLRWCVFPKSFPYNENEPDFYPFEKKEDGSWDVHRPSMAFWEHFEGILRRLEDMGIQSDIILFHPYDRWGFCEFSMEENLVYLDYVLRRLSAFPSVWWSMANEYDMLMKRGMEDWYEMEEFIAANDPYHH
;
A
#
# COMPACT_ATOMS: atom_id res chain seq x y z
N MET A 1 -14.54 -13.51 8.48
CA MET A 1 -14.01 -12.24 7.92
C MET A 1 -15.15 -11.30 7.64
N ARG A 2 -14.86 -10.03 7.44
CA ARG A 2 -15.88 -9.00 7.15
C ARG A 2 -15.56 -8.33 5.81
N GLN A 3 -16.59 -7.96 5.07
CA GLN A 3 -16.47 -7.25 3.79
C GLN A 3 -15.73 -5.93 3.99
N TYR A 4 -14.77 -5.64 3.11
CA TYR A 4 -13.88 -4.48 3.12
C TYR A 4 -12.87 -4.41 4.27
N GLU A 5 -12.75 -5.47 5.08
CA GLU A 5 -11.68 -5.60 6.08
C GLU A 5 -10.62 -6.57 5.57
N MET A 6 -9.37 -6.13 5.56
CA MET A 6 -8.25 -6.94 5.10
C MET A 6 -8.07 -8.19 5.96
N LEU A 7 -8.09 -9.35 5.33
CA LEU A 7 -7.65 -10.62 5.90
C LEU A 7 -6.14 -10.77 5.70
N GLU A 8 -5.39 -11.03 6.75
CA GLU A 8 -3.98 -11.37 6.67
C GLU A 8 -3.79 -12.82 7.12
N LEU A 9 -3.20 -13.65 6.26
CA LEU A 9 -2.79 -15.02 6.55
C LEU A 9 -1.27 -15.04 6.71
N GLU A 10 -0.78 -15.78 7.72
CA GLU A 10 0.63 -15.82 8.06
C GLU A 10 1.12 -17.26 8.23
N TRP A 11 2.34 -17.52 7.75
CA TRP A 11 3.04 -18.80 7.90
C TRP A 11 4.49 -18.57 8.28
N LYS A 12 5.03 -19.52 9.06
CA LYS A 12 6.47 -19.57 9.37
C LYS A 12 7.20 -20.47 8.39
N GLY A 13 8.35 -19.99 7.91
CA GLY A 13 9.24 -20.74 7.03
C GLY A 13 10.71 -20.32 7.20
N ALA A 14 11.58 -20.89 6.40
CA ALA A 14 12.97 -20.46 6.35
C ALA A 14 13.08 -19.06 5.74
N LYS A 15 14.10 -18.29 6.14
CA LYS A 15 14.43 -17.03 5.48
C LYS A 15 14.83 -17.32 4.02
N PRO A 16 14.33 -16.56 3.02
CA PRO A 16 14.73 -16.78 1.64
C PRO A 16 16.24 -16.57 1.46
N GLU A 17 16.90 -17.48 0.75
CA GLU A 17 18.32 -17.36 0.41
C GLU A 17 18.58 -16.30 -0.66
N GLY A 18 17.66 -16.18 -1.63
CA GLY A 18 17.70 -15.23 -2.74
C GLY A 18 16.94 -13.93 -2.47
N SER A 19 16.19 -13.49 -3.47
CA SER A 19 15.30 -12.33 -3.39
C SER A 19 14.23 -12.52 -2.32
N TRP A 20 13.93 -11.44 -1.57
CA TRP A 20 12.80 -11.40 -0.62
C TRP A 20 11.52 -10.89 -1.28
N VAL A 21 11.62 -10.45 -2.53
CA VAL A 21 10.48 -9.99 -3.33
C VAL A 21 9.91 -11.12 -4.17
N ASP A 22 10.76 -11.88 -4.87
CA ASP A 22 10.36 -12.96 -5.79
C ASP A 22 9.99 -14.23 -5.02
N ILE A 23 8.94 -14.13 -4.22
CA ILE A 23 8.43 -15.26 -3.43
C ILE A 23 7.35 -15.97 -4.23
N ASP A 24 7.55 -17.27 -4.46
CA ASP A 24 6.52 -18.16 -5.04
C ASP A 24 5.45 -18.47 -4.00
N LEU A 25 4.56 -17.50 -3.78
CA LEU A 25 3.44 -17.59 -2.87
C LEU A 25 2.26 -16.79 -3.44
N ALA A 26 1.13 -17.46 -3.67
CA ALA A 26 -0.06 -16.83 -4.19
C ALA A 26 -1.33 -17.43 -3.57
N GLY A 27 -2.37 -16.60 -3.46
CA GLY A 27 -3.70 -16.98 -3.01
C GLY A 27 -4.75 -16.76 -4.09
N GLU A 28 -5.66 -17.72 -4.25
CA GLU A 28 -6.88 -17.60 -5.07
C GLU A 28 -8.07 -17.63 -4.12
N PHE A 29 -8.84 -16.55 -4.05
CA PHE A 29 -10.04 -16.41 -3.22
C PHE A 29 -11.26 -16.35 -4.12
N SER A 30 -12.23 -17.25 -3.92
CA SER A 30 -13.42 -17.38 -4.76
C SER A 30 -14.70 -17.16 -3.96
N CYS A 31 -15.56 -16.24 -4.44
CA CYS A 31 -16.92 -16.03 -3.93
C CYS A 31 -17.86 -15.85 -5.11
N ASP A 32 -18.97 -16.59 -5.15
CA ASP A 32 -19.98 -16.54 -6.22
C ASP A 32 -19.40 -16.65 -7.64
N GLY A 33 -18.36 -17.48 -7.82
CA GLY A 33 -17.72 -17.71 -9.11
C GLY A 33 -16.73 -16.62 -9.54
N ILE A 34 -16.55 -15.57 -8.74
CA ILE A 34 -15.54 -14.54 -8.96
C ILE A 34 -14.30 -14.91 -8.19
N ILE A 35 -13.15 -14.89 -8.87
CA ILE A 35 -11.84 -15.25 -8.30
C ILE A 35 -10.97 -14.01 -8.25
N THR A 36 -10.50 -13.68 -7.05
CA THR A 36 -9.45 -12.70 -6.82
C THR A 36 -8.15 -13.41 -6.56
N LYS A 37 -7.10 -13.05 -7.30
CA LYS A 37 -5.75 -13.61 -7.15
C LYS A 37 -4.85 -12.57 -6.52
N VAL A 38 -4.16 -12.99 -5.46
CA VAL A 38 -3.22 -12.13 -4.73
C VAL A 38 -1.87 -12.80 -4.62
N LYS A 39 -0.81 -12.04 -4.71
CA LYS A 39 0.56 -12.52 -4.46
C LYS A 39 0.90 -12.37 -2.98
N GLY A 40 1.60 -13.36 -2.43
CA GLY A 40 2.17 -13.28 -1.09
C GLY A 40 3.52 -12.57 -1.07
N PHE A 41 3.99 -12.25 0.12
CA PHE A 41 5.27 -11.62 0.35
C PHE A 41 5.98 -12.15 1.60
N TYR A 42 7.29 -11.95 1.64
CA TYR A 42 8.08 -12.18 2.84
C TYR A 42 8.00 -10.95 3.76
N GLY A 43 7.57 -11.17 5.00
CA GLY A 43 7.36 -10.13 6.00
C GLY A 43 8.49 -9.98 7.03
N GLY A 44 9.62 -10.71 6.86
CA GLY A 44 10.73 -10.73 7.82
C GLY A 44 10.65 -11.91 8.79
N ASP A 45 11.75 -12.20 9.49
CA ASP A 45 11.87 -13.19 10.57
C ASP A 45 11.30 -14.60 10.27
N GLY A 46 11.35 -14.98 8.98
CA GLY A 46 10.78 -16.25 8.52
C GLY A 46 9.25 -16.23 8.38
N ILE A 47 8.63 -15.05 8.40
CA ILE A 47 7.17 -14.92 8.23
C ILE A 47 6.84 -14.63 6.77
N TYR A 48 5.93 -15.42 6.23
CA TYR A 48 5.33 -15.25 4.91
C TYR A 48 3.88 -14.85 5.07
N LYS A 49 3.41 -13.91 4.25
CA LYS A 49 2.07 -13.35 4.38
C LYS A 49 1.34 -13.32 3.04
N ILE A 50 0.03 -13.52 3.12
CA ILE A 50 -0.91 -13.15 2.07
C ILE A 50 -1.93 -12.19 2.66
N ARG A 51 -2.23 -11.12 1.93
CA ARG A 51 -3.28 -10.16 2.27
C ARG A 51 -4.38 -10.22 1.24
N PHE A 52 -5.60 -10.33 1.72
CA PHE A 52 -6.78 -10.37 0.89
C PHE A 52 -7.83 -9.40 1.40
N LEU A 53 -8.39 -8.58 0.50
CA LEU A 53 -9.51 -7.69 0.78
C LEU A 53 -10.80 -8.31 0.19
N PRO A 54 -11.74 -8.79 1.01
CA PRO A 54 -13.02 -9.30 0.53
C PRO A 54 -13.93 -8.14 0.10
N GLU A 55 -14.14 -7.99 -1.21
CA GLU A 55 -15.02 -6.96 -1.77
C GLU A 55 -16.52 -7.36 -1.74
N ARG A 56 -16.80 -8.61 -1.40
CA ARG A 56 -18.18 -9.17 -1.37
C ARG A 56 -18.44 -9.87 -0.05
N SER A 57 -19.68 -9.80 0.40
CA SER A 57 -20.16 -10.68 1.47
C SER A 57 -20.60 -12.03 0.89
N GLY A 58 -20.40 -13.12 1.62
CA GLY A 58 -20.79 -14.47 1.17
C GLY A 58 -19.79 -15.53 1.59
N HIS A 59 -19.94 -16.71 1.02
CA HIS A 59 -19.07 -17.84 1.29
C HIS A 59 -17.86 -17.81 0.35
N TYR A 60 -16.67 -17.70 0.94
CA TYR A 60 -15.40 -17.78 0.22
C TYR A 60 -14.79 -19.15 0.37
N THR A 61 -14.26 -19.68 -0.72
CA THR A 61 -13.25 -20.73 -0.72
C THR A 61 -11.92 -20.13 -1.16
N TRP A 62 -10.82 -20.62 -0.61
CA TRP A 62 -9.51 -20.12 -1.00
C TRP A 62 -8.49 -21.26 -1.10
N ARG A 63 -7.51 -21.02 -1.95
CA ARG A 63 -6.37 -21.93 -2.15
C ARG A 63 -5.08 -21.13 -2.20
N ILE A 64 -4.15 -21.49 -1.34
CA ILE A 64 -2.78 -20.97 -1.32
C ILE A 64 -1.89 -21.95 -2.06
N LYS A 65 -0.96 -21.43 -2.87
CA LYS A 65 -0.03 -22.19 -3.72
C LYS A 65 1.37 -21.61 -3.65
N GLY A 66 2.35 -22.44 -3.97
CA GLY A 66 3.77 -22.09 -4.01
C GLY A 66 4.55 -22.75 -2.89
N ILE A 67 5.35 -22.00 -2.16
CA ILE A 67 6.12 -22.52 -1.00
C ILE A 67 5.23 -23.01 0.15
N ILE A 68 3.96 -22.65 0.11
CA ILE A 68 2.92 -23.09 1.04
C ILE A 68 1.73 -23.57 0.22
N GLU A 69 1.19 -24.72 0.59
CA GLU A 69 -0.03 -25.26 -0.01
C GLU A 69 -1.08 -25.41 1.09
N GLU A 70 -2.18 -24.69 0.97
CA GLU A 70 -3.27 -24.72 1.94
C GLU A 70 -4.60 -24.37 1.25
N GLU A 71 -5.69 -24.98 1.71
CA GLU A 71 -7.04 -24.69 1.23
C GLU A 71 -7.93 -24.41 2.44
N GLY A 72 -8.92 -23.57 2.26
CA GLY A 72 -9.87 -23.29 3.30
C GLY A 72 -11.12 -22.61 2.79
N GLU A 73 -12.01 -22.37 3.73
CA GLU A 73 -13.26 -21.65 3.50
C GLU A 73 -13.58 -20.73 4.67
N ALA A 74 -14.26 -19.65 4.41
CA ALA A 74 -14.72 -18.74 5.44
C ALA A 74 -15.97 -17.98 4.96
N PHE A 75 -16.86 -17.68 5.89
CA PHE A 75 -17.96 -16.77 5.60
C PHE A 75 -17.53 -15.33 5.80
N CYS A 76 -17.84 -14.49 4.82
CA CYS A 76 -17.61 -13.04 4.85
C CYS A 76 -18.92 -12.34 5.19
N GLU A 77 -19.00 -11.76 6.38
CA GLU A 77 -20.12 -10.95 6.79
C GLU A 77 -20.18 -9.64 6.00
N LYS A 78 -21.37 -9.18 5.71
CA LYS A 78 -21.56 -7.88 5.06
C LYS A 78 -21.06 -6.76 5.97
N ALA A 79 -20.41 -5.75 5.38
CA ALA A 79 -20.06 -4.53 6.10
C ALA A 79 -21.32 -3.88 6.70
N ALA A 80 -21.19 -3.37 7.92
CA ALA A 80 -22.27 -2.60 8.52
C ALA A 80 -22.51 -1.32 7.70
N PRO A 81 -23.77 -0.91 7.47
CA PRO A 81 -24.02 0.36 6.82
C PRO A 81 -23.42 1.49 7.66
N ALA A 82 -22.73 2.42 7.00
CA ALA A 82 -22.25 3.60 7.68
C ALA A 82 -23.39 4.46 8.20
N GLU A 83 -23.26 5.02 9.40
CA GLU A 83 -24.24 5.96 9.93
C GLU A 83 -24.21 7.26 9.09
N GLU A 84 -25.36 7.65 8.52
CA GLU A 84 -25.49 8.91 7.80
C GLU A 84 -25.15 10.10 8.70
N GLY A 85 -24.21 10.94 8.29
CA GLY A 85 -23.95 12.23 8.93
C GLY A 85 -22.83 12.24 9.97
N SER A 86 -22.16 11.16 10.19
CA SER A 86 -20.96 11.15 10.98
C SER A 86 -19.79 11.65 10.15
N GLY A 87 -19.31 12.84 10.42
CA GLY A 87 -18.03 13.33 9.91
C GLY A 87 -16.89 12.32 10.14
N LYS A 88 -15.65 12.75 10.22
CA LYS A 88 -14.48 11.89 10.54
C LYS A 88 -14.68 10.83 11.65
N ALA A 89 -15.68 10.99 12.51
CA ALA A 89 -15.99 10.07 13.61
C ALA A 89 -16.66 8.75 13.20
N ALA A 90 -17.06 8.59 11.95
CA ALA A 90 -17.76 7.37 11.47
C ALA A 90 -16.84 6.34 10.86
N PHE A 91 -15.57 6.54 10.92
CA PHE A 91 -14.63 5.52 10.47
C PHE A 91 -14.34 4.52 11.61
N GLU A 92 -15.39 3.92 12.15
CA GLU A 92 -15.26 2.67 12.89
C GLU A 92 -15.18 1.54 11.86
N GLY A 93 -13.96 1.28 11.39
CA GLY A 93 -13.67 0.24 10.42
C GLY A 93 -13.79 0.71 8.97
N THR A 94 -13.13 0.00 8.10
CA THR A 94 -13.08 0.19 6.64
C THR A 94 -14.39 -0.20 5.93
N GLY A 95 -15.53 -0.09 6.58
CA GLY A 95 -16.83 -0.60 6.19
C GLY A 95 -17.40 -0.09 4.85
N HIS A 96 -16.71 0.86 4.18
CA HIS A 96 -17.14 1.44 2.90
C HIS A 96 -16.47 0.82 1.67
N GLY A 97 -15.37 0.08 1.83
CA GLY A 97 -14.54 -0.36 0.72
C GLY A 97 -13.69 0.77 0.13
N MET A 98 -13.14 0.51 -1.03
CA MET A 98 -12.28 1.46 -1.73
C MET A 98 -13.08 2.61 -2.33
N VAL A 99 -12.41 3.72 -2.58
CA VAL A 99 -12.99 4.85 -3.31
C VAL A 99 -12.85 4.61 -4.81
N ARG A 100 -13.95 4.77 -5.53
CA ARG A 100 -14.06 4.59 -6.96
C ARG A 100 -14.57 5.86 -7.65
N THR A 101 -14.38 5.96 -8.94
CA THR A 101 -14.98 7.01 -9.75
C THR A 101 -16.36 6.57 -10.25
N ARG A 102 -17.37 7.45 -10.13
CA ARG A 102 -18.67 7.28 -10.76
C ARG A 102 -19.07 8.55 -11.50
N GLY A 103 -18.87 8.56 -12.79
CA GLY A 103 -19.03 9.77 -13.59
C GLY A 103 -18.05 10.86 -13.12
N MET A 104 -18.57 11.98 -12.65
CA MET A 104 -17.75 13.11 -12.16
C MET A 104 -17.58 13.14 -10.63
N HIS A 105 -17.90 12.07 -9.94
CA HIS A 105 -17.87 12.00 -8.49
C HIS A 105 -17.04 10.81 -8.01
N PHE A 106 -16.50 10.94 -6.79
CA PHE A 106 -15.96 9.81 -6.07
C PHE A 106 -17.05 9.19 -5.18
N VAL A 107 -17.07 7.87 -5.14
CA VAL A 107 -17.96 7.07 -4.29
C VAL A 107 -17.17 5.92 -3.69
N TYR A 108 -17.56 5.48 -2.51
CA TYR A 108 -17.08 4.22 -1.96
C TYR A 108 -17.75 3.02 -2.67
N GLU A 109 -17.20 1.83 -2.50
CA GLU A 109 -17.78 0.60 -3.10
C GLU A 109 -19.17 0.28 -2.58
N ASP A 110 -19.51 0.67 -1.36
CA ASP A 110 -20.85 0.56 -0.79
C ASP A 110 -21.88 1.54 -1.42
N GLY A 111 -21.40 2.44 -2.29
CA GLY A 111 -22.21 3.45 -2.98
C GLY A 111 -22.33 4.77 -2.25
N SER A 112 -21.82 4.90 -1.03
CA SER A 112 -21.82 6.16 -0.31
C SER A 112 -20.89 7.18 -0.96
N ARG A 113 -21.21 8.47 -0.83
CA ARG A 113 -20.44 9.54 -1.47
C ARG A 113 -19.14 9.80 -0.75
N TYR A 114 -18.04 9.91 -1.50
CA TYR A 114 -16.76 10.41 -0.99
C TYR A 114 -16.49 11.80 -1.55
N THR A 115 -16.28 12.77 -0.67
CA THR A 115 -15.88 14.14 -1.04
C THR A 115 -14.47 14.38 -0.49
N PRO A 116 -13.43 14.37 -1.35
CA PRO A 116 -12.06 14.52 -0.88
C PRO A 116 -11.78 15.93 -0.34
N VAL A 117 -11.26 15.99 0.88
CA VAL A 117 -10.66 17.19 1.47
C VAL A 117 -9.23 16.80 1.82
N GLY A 118 -8.31 17.08 0.90
CA GLY A 118 -6.94 16.58 0.98
C GLY A 118 -5.92 17.58 1.49
N THR A 119 -4.82 17.05 1.99
CA THR A 119 -3.58 17.77 2.24
C THR A 119 -2.38 16.92 1.84
N THR A 120 -1.18 17.51 1.88
CA THR A 120 0.07 16.84 1.52
C THR A 120 1.06 16.92 2.65
N VAL A 121 1.62 15.78 3.05
CA VAL A 121 2.75 15.67 3.99
C VAL A 121 3.77 14.70 3.38
N TYR A 122 4.51 15.16 2.37
CA TYR A 122 5.37 14.32 1.54
C TYR A 122 6.24 13.35 2.33
N ALA A 123 7.00 13.85 3.30
CA ALA A 123 8.00 13.09 4.03
C ALA A 123 7.49 12.55 5.38
N LEU A 124 6.19 12.26 5.52
CA LEU A 124 5.59 11.85 6.80
C LEU A 124 6.33 10.67 7.45
N ALA A 125 6.57 9.60 6.68
CA ALA A 125 7.23 8.39 7.18
C ALA A 125 8.74 8.58 7.47
N HIS A 126 9.32 9.70 7.04
CA HIS A 126 10.76 9.94 7.11
C HIS A 126 11.14 11.02 8.14
N GLN A 127 10.16 11.47 8.93
CA GLN A 127 10.38 12.46 9.97
C GLN A 127 10.78 11.79 11.29
N PRO A 128 11.46 12.52 12.18
CA PRO A 128 11.67 12.05 13.54
C PRO A 128 10.34 11.73 14.23
N ARG A 129 10.30 10.65 15.01
CA ARG A 129 9.09 10.15 15.67
C ARG A 129 8.24 11.23 16.36
N PRO A 130 8.81 12.21 17.11
CA PRO A 130 8.00 13.26 17.72
C PRO A 130 7.21 14.10 16.72
N LEU A 131 7.78 14.36 15.53
CA LEU A 131 7.11 15.13 14.48
C LEU A 131 6.02 14.30 13.79
N ILE A 132 6.24 12.99 13.62
CA ILE A 132 5.19 12.07 13.13
C ILE A 132 4.00 12.09 14.11
N GLU A 133 4.24 11.93 15.41
CA GLU A 133 3.17 11.95 16.42
C GLU A 133 2.41 13.25 16.43
N GLN A 134 3.09 14.40 16.36
CA GLN A 134 2.47 15.71 16.26
C GLN A 134 1.63 15.84 14.97
N SER A 135 2.12 15.32 13.86
CA SER A 135 1.40 15.34 12.58
C SER A 135 0.13 14.49 12.66
N MET A 136 0.21 13.30 13.25
CA MET A 136 -0.94 12.41 13.47
C MET A 136 -1.99 13.05 14.38
N GLU A 137 -1.56 13.68 15.47
CA GLU A 137 -2.47 14.41 16.35
C GLU A 137 -3.17 15.57 15.63
N THR A 138 -2.44 16.31 14.81
CA THR A 138 -2.99 17.40 13.99
C THR A 138 -4.00 16.87 12.96
N LEU A 139 -3.65 15.80 12.27
CA LEU A 139 -4.52 15.15 11.26
C LEU A 139 -5.81 14.62 11.91
N SER A 140 -5.74 14.01 13.09
CA SER A 140 -6.92 13.49 13.79
C SER A 140 -7.98 14.56 14.11
N ARG A 141 -7.55 15.81 14.31
CA ARG A 141 -8.42 16.96 14.63
C ARG A 141 -8.76 17.81 13.40
N SER A 142 -8.18 17.51 12.25
CA SER A 142 -8.38 18.27 11.01
C SER A 142 -9.57 17.73 10.21
N PRO A 143 -10.15 18.50 9.26
CA PRO A 143 -11.20 18.02 8.38
C PRO A 143 -10.68 17.16 7.21
N TYR A 144 -9.36 16.91 7.13
CA TYR A 144 -8.77 16.17 6.02
C TYR A 144 -9.17 14.68 6.08
N ASN A 145 -9.61 14.16 4.94
CA ASN A 145 -9.93 12.75 4.73
C ASN A 145 -9.08 12.13 3.60
N LYS A 146 -8.08 12.86 3.09
CA LYS A 146 -7.11 12.39 2.09
C LYS A 146 -5.75 13.01 2.39
N LEU A 147 -4.72 12.16 2.44
CA LEU A 147 -3.33 12.58 2.64
C LEU A 147 -2.47 12.09 1.49
N ARG A 148 -1.70 12.99 0.89
CA ARG A 148 -0.69 12.66 -0.13
C ARG A 148 0.69 12.61 0.49
N TRP A 149 1.40 11.46 0.38
CA TRP A 149 2.69 11.22 1.01
C TRP A 149 3.54 10.20 0.25
N CYS A 150 4.87 10.22 0.44
CA CYS A 150 5.82 9.49 -0.37
C CYS A 150 6.28 8.18 0.28
N VAL A 151 6.56 7.16 -0.56
CA VAL A 151 7.29 5.96 -0.16
C VAL A 151 8.77 6.29 0.05
N PHE A 152 9.39 6.98 -0.92
CA PHE A 152 10.81 7.35 -0.81
C PHE A 152 11.01 8.62 0.03
N PRO A 153 12.15 8.73 0.73
CA PRO A 153 12.48 9.93 1.47
C PRO A 153 12.66 11.12 0.52
N LYS A 154 12.22 12.31 0.96
CA LYS A 154 12.29 13.54 0.18
C LYS A 154 13.34 14.47 0.76
N SER A 155 14.29 14.91 -0.08
CA SER A 155 15.27 15.96 0.23
C SER A 155 14.89 17.27 -0.46
N PHE A 156 14.76 18.34 0.33
CA PHE A 156 14.51 19.69 -0.17
C PHE A 156 14.94 20.71 0.89
N PRO A 157 15.25 21.98 0.58
CA PRO A 157 15.78 22.94 1.55
C PRO A 157 15.03 23.08 2.88
N TYR A 158 13.76 22.73 2.93
CA TYR A 158 12.98 22.69 4.19
C TYR A 158 12.89 21.31 4.84
N ASN A 159 13.48 20.28 4.23
CA ASN A 159 13.45 18.89 4.73
C ASN A 159 14.73 18.15 4.30
N GLU A 160 15.80 18.36 5.07
CA GLU A 160 17.13 17.76 4.83
C GLU A 160 17.46 16.65 5.83
N ASN A 161 16.46 16.14 6.54
CA ASN A 161 16.66 15.10 7.53
C ASN A 161 17.14 13.79 6.88
N GLU A 162 18.04 13.07 7.57
CA GLU A 162 18.24 11.65 7.33
C GLU A 162 17.07 10.89 7.97
N PRO A 163 16.36 10.01 7.22
CA PRO A 163 15.33 9.18 7.80
C PRO A 163 15.93 8.09 8.69
N ASP A 164 15.19 7.67 9.72
CA ASP A 164 15.59 6.57 10.60
C ASP A 164 15.60 5.22 9.85
N PHE A 165 14.76 5.09 8.81
CA PHE A 165 14.59 3.87 8.02
C PHE A 165 14.58 4.17 6.53
N TYR A 166 15.10 3.23 5.74
CA TYR A 166 15.09 3.25 4.28
C TYR A 166 14.32 2.05 3.73
N PRO A 167 13.70 2.15 2.53
CA PRO A 167 12.87 1.08 1.96
C PRO A 167 13.59 -0.23 1.68
N PHE A 168 14.91 -0.19 1.49
CA PHE A 168 15.74 -1.34 1.13
C PHE A 168 16.99 -1.43 1.99
N GLU A 169 17.53 -2.64 2.07
CA GLU A 169 18.85 -2.88 2.59
C GLU A 169 19.92 -2.40 1.60
N LYS A 170 21.16 -2.21 2.08
CA LYS A 170 22.29 -1.87 1.22
C LYS A 170 23.10 -3.09 0.84
N LYS A 171 23.58 -3.11 -0.42
CA LYS A 171 24.61 -4.03 -0.89
C LYS A 171 25.98 -3.69 -0.27
N GLU A 172 26.98 -4.55 -0.45
CA GLU A 172 28.34 -4.34 0.04
C GLU A 172 29.00 -3.09 -0.55
N ASP A 173 28.65 -2.71 -1.77
CA ASP A 173 29.15 -1.51 -2.46
C ASP A 173 28.43 -0.22 -2.03
N GLY A 174 27.46 -0.31 -1.13
CA GLY A 174 26.67 0.81 -0.61
C GLY A 174 25.46 1.20 -1.47
N SER A 175 25.24 0.56 -2.63
CA SER A 175 24.01 0.73 -3.41
C SER A 175 22.81 0.05 -2.75
N TRP A 176 21.59 0.41 -3.18
CA TRP A 176 20.37 -0.20 -2.67
C TRP A 176 20.12 -1.58 -3.28
N ASP A 177 19.68 -2.51 -2.46
CA ASP A 177 19.28 -3.85 -2.90
C ASP A 177 17.75 -3.93 -2.93
N VAL A 178 17.14 -3.69 -4.11
CA VAL A 178 15.67 -3.75 -4.29
C VAL A 178 15.10 -5.14 -4.02
N HIS A 179 15.92 -6.19 -4.06
CA HIS A 179 15.54 -7.56 -3.71
C HIS A 179 15.57 -7.83 -2.20
N ARG A 180 16.01 -6.84 -1.40
CA ARG A 180 16.08 -6.89 0.06
C ARG A 180 15.31 -5.74 0.69
N PRO A 181 13.96 -5.76 0.66
CA PRO A 181 13.15 -4.75 1.35
C PRO A 181 13.51 -4.70 2.85
N SER A 182 13.67 -3.49 3.39
CA SER A 182 13.92 -3.29 4.81
C SER A 182 12.64 -3.49 5.61
N MET A 183 12.57 -4.55 6.40
CA MET A 183 11.38 -4.87 7.18
C MET A 183 11.05 -3.76 8.18
N ALA A 184 12.07 -3.17 8.81
CA ALA A 184 11.88 -2.07 9.75
C ALA A 184 11.20 -0.84 9.10
N PHE A 185 11.57 -0.52 7.85
CA PHE A 185 10.92 0.55 7.11
C PHE A 185 9.47 0.21 6.80
N TRP A 186 9.22 -0.97 6.25
CA TRP A 186 7.87 -1.34 5.80
C TRP A 186 6.89 -1.53 6.95
N GLU A 187 7.33 -2.04 8.08
CA GLU A 187 6.51 -2.10 9.32
C GLU A 187 6.19 -0.69 9.83
N HIS A 188 7.18 0.19 9.83
CA HIS A 188 6.99 1.60 10.19
C HIS A 188 6.01 2.30 9.24
N PHE A 189 6.19 2.13 7.92
CA PHE A 189 5.32 2.72 6.90
C PHE A 189 3.87 2.23 7.03
N GLU A 190 3.68 0.93 7.18
CA GLU A 190 2.35 0.35 7.40
C GLU A 190 1.72 0.77 8.73
N GLY A 191 2.52 0.93 9.77
CA GLY A 191 2.02 1.46 11.03
C GLY A 191 1.41 2.86 10.90
N ILE A 192 2.01 3.71 10.05
CA ILE A 192 1.47 5.02 9.70
C ILE A 192 0.20 4.87 8.86
N LEU A 193 0.24 4.02 7.82
CA LEU A 193 -0.89 3.76 6.93
C LEU A 193 -2.13 3.29 7.71
N ARG A 194 -1.99 2.32 8.62
CA ARG A 194 -3.08 1.84 9.48
C ARG A 194 -3.66 2.95 10.35
N ARG A 195 -2.81 3.78 10.94
CA ARG A 195 -3.27 4.91 11.77
C ARG A 195 -4.05 5.96 10.95
N LEU A 196 -3.64 6.22 9.71
CA LEU A 196 -4.40 7.09 8.79
C LEU A 196 -5.74 6.45 8.43
N GLU A 197 -5.76 5.16 8.13
CA GLU A 197 -6.96 4.39 7.87
C GLU A 197 -7.93 4.42 9.06
N ASP A 198 -7.45 4.21 10.29
CA ASP A 198 -8.25 4.30 11.52
C ASP A 198 -8.85 5.71 11.75
N MET A 199 -8.20 6.75 11.20
CA MET A 199 -8.72 8.12 11.22
C MET A 199 -9.69 8.43 10.06
N GLY A 200 -9.96 7.47 9.18
CA GLY A 200 -10.74 7.70 7.96
C GLY A 200 -10.03 8.52 6.90
N ILE A 201 -8.71 8.51 6.88
CA ILE A 201 -7.91 9.26 5.93
C ILE A 201 -7.42 8.33 4.83
N GLN A 202 -7.82 8.60 3.61
CA GLN A 202 -7.33 7.92 2.42
C GLN A 202 -5.86 8.29 2.17
N SER A 203 -5.03 7.30 1.88
CA SER A 203 -3.60 7.45 1.63
C SER A 203 -3.30 7.48 0.13
N ASP A 204 -3.05 8.67 -0.40
CA ASP A 204 -2.56 8.89 -1.76
C ASP A 204 -1.04 8.72 -1.77
N ILE A 205 -0.60 7.51 -2.04
CA ILE A 205 0.81 7.11 -1.93
C ILE A 205 1.55 7.47 -3.20
N ILE A 206 2.52 8.38 -3.08
CA ILE A 206 3.41 8.79 -4.17
C ILE A 206 4.52 7.75 -4.29
N LEU A 207 4.54 7.04 -5.42
CA LEU A 207 5.48 5.96 -5.69
C LEU A 207 6.86 6.50 -6.07
N PHE A 208 6.92 7.61 -6.84
CA PHE A 208 8.17 8.22 -7.31
C PHE A 208 8.15 9.74 -7.17
N HIS A 209 9.34 10.35 -7.05
CA HIS A 209 9.52 11.81 -7.07
C HIS A 209 10.98 12.19 -7.38
N PRO A 210 11.29 13.42 -7.88
CA PRO A 210 12.64 13.84 -8.24
C PRO A 210 13.48 14.35 -7.06
N TYR A 211 12.90 14.53 -5.89
CA TYR A 211 13.54 15.16 -4.72
C TYR A 211 14.36 14.17 -3.91
N ASP A 212 15.34 13.56 -4.54
CA ASP A 212 16.10 12.44 -4.03
C ASP A 212 17.60 12.76 -3.99
N ARG A 213 18.27 12.45 -2.88
CA ARG A 213 19.72 12.50 -2.71
C ARG A 213 20.32 11.14 -2.37
N TRP A 214 19.49 10.13 -2.25
CA TRP A 214 19.88 8.78 -1.83
C TRP A 214 19.96 7.79 -2.99
N GLY A 215 19.52 8.18 -4.20
CA GLY A 215 19.64 7.42 -5.43
C GLY A 215 18.43 6.58 -5.82
N PHE A 216 17.28 6.72 -5.14
CA PHE A 216 16.05 5.96 -5.50
C PHE A 216 15.49 6.36 -6.86
N CYS A 217 15.63 7.63 -7.26
CA CYS A 217 15.21 8.10 -8.59
C CYS A 217 16.10 7.60 -9.74
N GLU A 218 17.26 7.01 -9.40
CA GLU A 218 18.24 6.48 -10.36
C GLU A 218 18.02 5.00 -10.70
N PHE A 219 17.07 4.32 -10.05
CA PHE A 219 16.78 2.92 -10.29
C PHE A 219 16.51 2.62 -11.77
N SER A 220 17.03 1.51 -12.27
CA SER A 220 16.69 0.97 -13.58
C SER A 220 15.21 0.59 -13.67
N MET A 221 14.71 0.35 -14.88
CA MET A 221 13.32 -0.13 -15.05
C MET A 221 13.10 -1.47 -14.33
N GLU A 222 14.04 -2.40 -14.43
CA GLU A 222 13.98 -3.67 -13.73
C GLU A 222 13.86 -3.48 -12.20
N GLU A 223 14.71 -2.63 -11.62
CA GLU A 223 14.66 -2.31 -10.19
C GLU A 223 13.34 -1.64 -9.79
N ASN A 224 12.77 -0.77 -10.65
CA ASN A 224 11.47 -0.17 -10.41
C ASN A 224 10.34 -1.19 -10.42
N LEU A 225 10.34 -2.14 -11.35
CA LEU A 225 9.32 -3.18 -11.42
C LEU A 225 9.40 -4.13 -10.22
N VAL A 226 10.60 -4.47 -9.74
CA VAL A 226 10.81 -5.24 -8.49
C VAL A 226 10.24 -4.48 -7.30
N TYR A 227 10.54 -3.19 -7.19
CA TYR A 227 9.99 -2.32 -6.14
C TYR A 227 8.46 -2.27 -6.20
N LEU A 228 7.89 -2.03 -7.37
CA LEU A 228 6.44 -1.96 -7.56
C LEU A 228 5.75 -3.29 -7.23
N ASP A 229 6.33 -4.44 -7.64
CA ASP A 229 5.77 -5.75 -7.31
C ASP A 229 5.69 -5.95 -5.79
N TYR A 230 6.73 -5.56 -5.05
CA TYR A 230 6.72 -5.66 -3.59
C TYR A 230 5.69 -4.73 -2.93
N VAL A 231 5.60 -3.48 -3.40
CA VAL A 231 4.60 -2.51 -2.92
C VAL A 231 3.18 -3.05 -3.12
N LEU A 232 2.89 -3.56 -4.31
CA LEU A 232 1.56 -4.11 -4.64
C LEU A 232 1.22 -5.33 -3.80
N ARG A 233 2.13 -6.30 -3.67
CA ARG A 233 1.93 -7.49 -2.82
C ARG A 233 1.61 -7.10 -1.37
N ARG A 234 2.24 -6.02 -0.89
CA ARG A 234 2.18 -5.61 0.50
C ARG A 234 1.04 -4.68 0.83
N LEU A 235 0.70 -3.76 -0.06
CA LEU A 235 -0.20 -2.66 0.25
C LEU A 235 -1.54 -2.68 -0.49
N SER A 236 -1.72 -3.42 -1.59
CA SER A 236 -2.97 -3.37 -2.36
C SER A 236 -4.22 -3.82 -1.58
N ALA A 237 -4.07 -4.63 -0.54
CA ALA A 237 -5.22 -5.05 0.26
C ALA A 237 -5.72 -4.00 1.27
N PHE A 238 -5.07 -2.84 1.36
CA PHE A 238 -5.55 -1.72 2.17
C PHE A 238 -6.58 -0.91 1.37
N PRO A 239 -7.85 -0.86 1.79
CA PRO A 239 -8.90 -0.18 1.03
C PRO A 239 -8.76 1.34 1.00
N SER A 240 -7.89 1.89 1.84
CA SER A 240 -7.61 3.33 1.92
C SER A 240 -6.49 3.82 1.02
N VAL A 241 -5.84 2.92 0.27
CA VAL A 241 -4.70 3.25 -0.59
C VAL A 241 -5.16 3.79 -1.94
N TRP A 242 -4.42 4.76 -2.46
CA TRP A 242 -4.47 5.26 -3.83
C TRP A 242 -3.05 5.29 -4.37
N TRP A 243 -2.86 4.90 -5.63
CA TRP A 243 -1.57 4.99 -6.29
C TRP A 243 -1.42 6.33 -7.01
N SER A 244 -0.44 7.12 -6.59
CA SER A 244 0.04 8.28 -7.34
C SER A 244 1.38 7.90 -7.97
N MET A 245 1.43 7.74 -9.30
CA MET A 245 2.63 7.27 -10.00
C MET A 245 3.84 8.11 -9.61
N ALA A 246 3.75 9.42 -9.74
CA ALA A 246 4.84 10.29 -9.33
C ALA A 246 4.33 11.69 -8.92
N ASN A 247 5.12 12.37 -8.11
CA ASN A 247 5.06 13.81 -7.99
C ASN A 247 6.06 14.41 -8.97
N GLU A 248 5.60 15.37 -9.81
CA GLU A 248 6.46 16.07 -10.77
C GLU A 248 7.29 15.13 -11.64
N TYR A 249 6.61 14.17 -12.27
CA TYR A 249 7.21 13.14 -13.11
C TYR A 249 8.08 13.71 -14.23
N ASP A 250 7.75 14.88 -14.73
CA ASP A 250 8.46 15.62 -15.77
C ASP A 250 9.84 16.14 -15.33
N MET A 251 10.08 16.21 -14.02
CA MET A 251 11.39 16.55 -13.46
C MET A 251 12.31 15.34 -13.27
N LEU A 252 11.82 14.11 -13.48
CA LEU A 252 12.61 12.88 -13.49
C LEU A 252 13.25 12.68 -14.87
N MET A 253 14.23 13.51 -15.18
CA MET A 253 14.85 13.73 -16.50
C MET A 253 15.41 12.48 -17.19
N LYS A 254 15.65 11.41 -16.44
CA LYS A 254 16.15 10.14 -16.98
C LYS A 254 15.04 9.22 -17.50
N ARG A 255 13.77 9.60 -17.33
CA ARG A 255 12.60 8.80 -17.70
C ARG A 255 11.84 9.44 -18.84
N GLY A 256 11.56 8.66 -19.88
CA GLY A 256 10.61 9.01 -20.93
C GLY A 256 9.18 8.69 -20.55
N MET A 257 8.22 9.13 -21.38
CA MET A 257 6.80 8.78 -21.18
C MET A 257 6.56 7.26 -21.30
N GLU A 258 7.36 6.59 -22.12
CA GLU A 258 7.25 5.13 -22.30
C GLU A 258 7.56 4.38 -21.02
N ASP A 259 8.54 4.85 -20.22
CA ASP A 259 8.86 4.26 -18.92
C ASP A 259 7.66 4.39 -17.93
N TRP A 260 6.96 5.51 -17.97
CA TRP A 260 5.77 5.73 -17.15
C TRP A 260 4.61 4.83 -17.56
N TYR A 261 4.39 4.64 -18.86
CA TYR A 261 3.36 3.72 -19.36
C TYR A 261 3.69 2.27 -18.99
N GLU A 262 4.95 1.84 -19.10
CA GLU A 262 5.35 0.49 -18.70
C GLU A 262 5.06 0.23 -17.20
N MET A 263 5.39 1.18 -16.34
CA MET A 263 5.11 1.08 -14.90
C MET A 263 3.60 1.11 -14.60
N GLU A 264 2.83 1.94 -15.31
CA GLU A 264 1.37 2.00 -15.19
C GLU A 264 0.73 0.67 -15.59
N GLU A 265 1.11 0.13 -16.74
CA GLU A 265 0.65 -1.18 -17.22
C GLU A 265 1.02 -2.30 -16.23
N PHE A 266 2.21 -2.24 -15.66
CA PHE A 266 2.63 -3.19 -14.63
C PHE A 266 1.74 -3.12 -13.39
N ILE A 267 1.45 -1.93 -12.87
CA ILE A 267 0.56 -1.73 -11.72
C ILE A 267 -0.84 -2.24 -12.07
N ALA A 268 -1.40 -1.83 -13.20
CA ALA A 268 -2.74 -2.23 -13.63
C ALA A 268 -2.89 -3.76 -13.78
N ALA A 269 -1.83 -4.45 -14.20
CA ALA A 269 -1.82 -5.90 -14.36
C ALA A 269 -1.61 -6.66 -13.03
N ASN A 270 -0.98 -6.06 -12.02
CA ASN A 270 -0.58 -6.72 -10.79
C ASN A 270 -1.32 -6.24 -9.53
N ASP A 271 -2.08 -5.16 -9.61
CA ASP A 271 -2.96 -4.73 -8.53
C ASP A 271 -4.31 -5.46 -8.62
N PRO A 272 -4.59 -6.42 -7.72
CA PRO A 272 -5.79 -7.23 -7.79
C PRO A 272 -7.09 -6.46 -7.53
N TYR A 273 -6.98 -5.22 -7.04
CA TYR A 273 -8.12 -4.40 -6.63
C TYR A 273 -8.33 -3.17 -7.52
N HIS A 274 -7.41 -2.89 -8.45
CA HIS A 274 -7.52 -1.80 -9.42
C HIS A 274 -7.72 -0.42 -8.76
N HIS A 275 -6.86 -0.07 -7.83
CA HIS A 275 -6.86 1.25 -7.17
C HIS A 275 -6.71 2.42 -8.13
#